data_b7a1f33ffaf5253c9ec78e82a3b6628b
#
_entry.id   b7a1f33ffaf5253c9ec78e82a3b6628b
#
_cell.length_a   1.000
_cell.length_b   1.000
_cell.length_c   1.000
_cell.angle_alpha   90.00
_cell.angle_beta   90.00
_cell.angle_gamma   90.00
#
_symmetry.space_group_name_H-M   'P 1'
#
loop_
_entity.id
_entity.type
_entity.pdbx_description
1 polymer ?
#
loop_
_entity_poly.entity_id
_entity_poly.type
_entity_poly.pdbx_seq_one_letter_code
_entity_poly.pdbx_strand_id
1 'polypeptide(L)'
;MTRTLALAAAGVALLPALAGCSFGAGTAIGYIYAVDVHATGEFASLEVCVDDACVASAGGEASEAVQPPEGELPPFALERRSDELWSVTSLRSTPDRLTVRALDTTEAVVAERGYELEWTRTGGSEQCGGPMETPALDFAASAD
;
A
#
# COMPACT_ATOMS: atom_id res chain seq x y z
N MET A 1 -45.19 66.78 -11.30
CA MET A 1 -45.27 65.46 -11.95
C MET A 1 -43.87 64.87 -12.04
N THR A 2 -43.49 64.14 -11.05
CA THR A 2 -42.11 63.61 -10.88
C THR A 2 -42.22 62.07 -10.84
N ARG A 3 -41.74 61.43 -11.92
CA ARG A 3 -41.68 59.95 -12.01
C ARG A 3 -40.33 59.47 -11.47
N THR A 4 -40.39 58.81 -10.36
CA THR A 4 -39.23 58.07 -9.78
C THR A 4 -39.09 56.71 -10.43
N LEU A 5 -37.99 56.46 -11.15
CA LEU A 5 -37.59 55.14 -11.63
C LEU A 5 -36.83 54.43 -10.54
N ALA A 6 -37.34 53.30 -10.05
CA ALA A 6 -36.62 52.40 -9.17
C ALA A 6 -35.84 51.40 -10.00
N LEU A 7 -34.52 51.47 -9.93
CA LEU A 7 -33.62 50.44 -10.44
C LEU A 7 -33.48 49.34 -9.40
N ALA A 8 -34.01 48.16 -9.71
CA ALA A 8 -33.72 46.94 -8.96
C ALA A 8 -32.39 46.34 -9.45
N ALA A 9 -31.38 46.42 -8.64
CA ALA A 9 -30.11 45.73 -8.87
C ALA A 9 -30.23 44.28 -8.36
N ALA A 10 -30.34 43.34 -9.31
CA ALA A 10 -30.26 41.92 -9.02
C ALA A 10 -28.79 41.51 -8.85
N GLY A 11 -28.34 41.44 -7.60
CA GLY A 11 -27.01 40.91 -7.28
C GLY A 11 -27.02 39.38 -7.37
N VAL A 12 -26.46 38.86 -8.44
CA VAL A 12 -26.15 37.43 -8.53
C VAL A 12 -24.90 37.14 -7.70
N ALA A 13 -25.08 36.58 -6.53
CA ALA A 13 -24.02 36.08 -5.69
C ALA A 13 -23.51 34.75 -6.30
N LEU A 14 -22.45 34.82 -7.08
CA LEU A 14 -21.63 33.64 -7.41
C LEU A 14 -20.89 33.21 -6.13
N LEU A 15 -21.43 32.20 -5.46
CA LEU A 15 -20.70 31.45 -4.44
C LEU A 15 -19.70 30.54 -5.18
N PRO A 16 -18.38 30.77 -5.11
CA PRO A 16 -17.44 29.76 -5.55
C PRO A 16 -17.58 28.58 -4.60
N ALA A 17 -18.05 27.45 -5.10
CA ALA A 17 -17.93 26.18 -4.42
C ALA A 17 -16.44 25.83 -4.32
N LEU A 18 -15.77 26.37 -3.30
CA LEU A 18 -14.46 25.92 -2.86
C LEU A 18 -14.67 24.54 -2.23
N ALA A 19 -14.81 23.53 -3.09
CA ALA A 19 -14.56 22.14 -2.72
C ALA A 19 -13.04 21.96 -2.53
N GLY A 20 -12.46 22.78 -1.66
CA GLY A 20 -11.11 22.56 -1.17
C GLY A 20 -11.16 21.42 -0.16
N CYS A 21 -10.20 20.52 -0.23
CA CYS A 21 -9.89 19.67 0.89
C CYS A 21 -9.84 20.57 2.13
N SER A 22 -10.70 20.31 3.12
CA SER A 22 -10.73 21.08 4.35
C SER A 22 -9.30 21.22 4.86
N PHE A 23 -8.79 22.45 4.94
CA PHE A 23 -7.60 22.79 5.70
C PHE A 23 -7.88 22.65 7.20
N GLY A 24 -8.47 21.53 7.61
CA GLY A 24 -8.35 21.07 8.97
C GLY A 24 -6.93 20.56 9.09
N ALA A 25 -6.22 20.91 10.16
CA ALA A 25 -4.96 20.31 10.54
C ALA A 25 -5.17 18.80 10.77
N GLY A 26 -5.49 18.08 9.70
CA GLY A 26 -5.39 16.65 9.62
C GLY A 26 -3.91 16.36 9.67
N THR A 27 -3.48 15.63 10.70
CA THR A 27 -2.20 14.97 10.67
C THR A 27 -2.03 14.40 9.26
N ALA A 28 -0.91 14.72 8.62
CA ALA A 28 -0.52 14.09 7.36
C ALA A 28 -0.18 12.62 7.67
N ILE A 29 -1.19 11.84 8.01
CA ILE A 29 -1.10 10.40 8.12
C ILE A 29 -1.05 9.92 6.68
N GLY A 30 0.15 9.66 6.20
CA GLY A 30 0.34 9.00 4.91
C GLY A 30 -0.44 7.69 4.94
N TYR A 31 -1.12 7.36 3.86
CA TYR A 31 -1.76 6.05 3.74
C TYR A 31 -0.68 4.97 3.77
N ILE A 32 -0.93 3.92 4.54
CA ILE A 32 -0.10 2.72 4.60
C ILE A 32 -0.82 1.68 3.76
N TYR A 33 -0.11 1.09 2.82
CA TYR A 33 -0.65 0.09 1.92
C TYR A 33 -0.19 -1.30 2.35
N ALA A 34 -0.97 -2.32 2.01
CA ALA A 34 -0.66 -3.70 2.28
C ALA A 34 -0.97 -4.58 1.06
N VAL A 35 -0.22 -5.68 0.92
CA VAL A 35 -0.44 -6.72 -0.08
C VAL A 35 -0.45 -8.05 0.63
N ASP A 36 -1.51 -8.81 0.47
CA ASP A 36 -1.61 -10.16 1.01
C ASP A 36 -1.08 -11.19 -0.01
N VAL A 37 -0.32 -12.17 0.50
CA VAL A 37 0.27 -13.25 -0.29
C VAL A 37 -0.16 -14.58 0.31
N HIS A 38 -0.91 -15.37 -0.44
CA HIS A 38 -1.19 -16.76 -0.13
C HIS A 38 -0.05 -17.62 -0.67
N ALA A 39 0.81 -18.11 0.21
CA ALA A 39 1.97 -18.91 -0.15
C ALA A 39 1.74 -20.37 0.25
N THR A 40 1.84 -21.28 -0.72
CA THR A 40 1.67 -22.72 -0.55
C THR A 40 2.92 -23.48 -1.01
N GLY A 41 3.12 -24.70 -0.51
CA GLY A 41 4.26 -25.53 -0.83
C GLY A 41 5.25 -25.66 0.31
N GLU A 42 6.40 -26.30 0.05
CA GLU A 42 7.42 -26.54 1.06
C GLU A 42 8.57 -25.50 0.92
N PHE A 43 8.74 -24.67 1.93
CA PHE A 43 9.82 -23.70 2.05
C PHE A 43 10.10 -23.37 3.51
N ALA A 44 11.29 -22.89 3.81
CA ALA A 44 11.68 -22.52 5.17
C ALA A 44 11.33 -21.05 5.50
N SER A 45 11.46 -20.16 4.51
CA SER A 45 11.16 -18.73 4.67
C SER A 45 10.64 -18.13 3.37
N LEU A 46 9.92 -17.02 3.51
CA LEU A 46 9.45 -16.23 2.39
C LEU A 46 10.23 -14.91 2.35
N GLU A 47 10.71 -14.54 1.19
CA GLU A 47 11.30 -13.23 0.91
C GLU A 47 10.41 -12.47 -0.07
N VAL A 48 10.20 -11.20 0.21
CA VAL A 48 9.49 -10.30 -0.69
C VAL A 48 10.40 -9.15 -1.06
N CYS A 49 10.48 -8.84 -2.34
CA CYS A 49 11.23 -7.73 -2.87
C CYS A 49 10.29 -6.71 -3.54
N VAL A 50 10.47 -5.45 -3.18
CA VAL A 50 9.83 -4.29 -3.80
C VAL A 50 10.94 -3.38 -4.28
N ASP A 51 11.01 -3.11 -5.57
CA ASP A 51 12.14 -2.45 -6.20
C ASP A 51 13.48 -3.15 -5.84
N ASP A 52 14.43 -2.43 -5.25
CA ASP A 52 15.74 -2.96 -4.84
C ASP A 52 15.76 -3.44 -3.36
N ALA A 53 14.66 -3.33 -2.66
CA ALA A 53 14.56 -3.69 -1.23
C ALA A 53 13.90 -5.05 -1.05
N CYS A 54 14.57 -5.95 -0.36
CA CYS A 54 14.03 -7.27 -0.03
C CYS A 54 13.93 -7.45 1.49
N VAL A 55 12.83 -8.07 1.93
CA VAL A 55 12.59 -8.43 3.33
C VAL A 55 12.24 -9.90 3.39
N ALA A 56 12.97 -10.66 4.20
CA ALA A 56 12.69 -12.06 4.44
C ALA A 56 12.01 -12.23 5.81
N SER A 57 11.08 -13.18 5.91
CA SER A 57 10.47 -13.58 7.16
C SER A 57 10.64 -15.09 7.35
N ALA A 58 11.32 -15.48 8.41
CA ALA A 58 11.47 -16.88 8.75
C ALA A 58 10.11 -17.50 9.13
N GLY A 59 9.92 -18.78 8.85
CA GLY A 59 8.66 -19.51 9.08
C GLY A 59 8.25 -19.73 10.54
N GLY A 60 8.78 -18.99 11.49
CA GLY A 60 8.41 -18.98 12.90
C GLY A 60 7.64 -17.72 13.27
N GLU A 61 7.00 -17.72 14.46
CA GLU A 61 6.24 -16.61 15.02
C GLU A 61 6.89 -15.26 14.75
N ALA A 62 6.07 -14.27 14.36
CA ALA A 62 6.37 -12.89 14.04
C ALA A 62 7.88 -12.57 14.01
N SER A 63 8.52 -12.83 12.91
CA SER A 63 9.97 -12.69 12.80
C SER A 63 10.31 -11.24 13.04
N GLU A 64 11.05 -11.03 14.11
CA GLU A 64 11.81 -9.82 14.35
C GLU A 64 12.51 -9.47 13.02
N ALA A 65 11.99 -8.46 12.35
CA ALA A 65 12.54 -8.01 11.09
C ALA A 65 14.06 -7.94 11.24
N VAL A 66 14.80 -8.56 10.33
CA VAL A 66 16.25 -8.38 10.26
C VAL A 66 16.48 -6.89 10.38
N GLN A 67 16.95 -6.44 11.55
CA GLN A 67 17.13 -5.01 11.79
C GLN A 67 18.15 -4.49 10.79
N PRO A 68 17.76 -3.54 9.95
CA PRO A 68 18.73 -2.87 9.10
C PRO A 68 19.78 -2.21 9.99
N PRO A 69 21.00 -2.00 9.48
CA PRO A 69 22.04 -1.33 10.24
C PRO A 69 21.49 -0.03 10.81
N GLU A 70 21.87 0.27 12.07
CA GLU A 70 21.32 1.35 12.90
C GLU A 70 21.05 2.63 12.12
N GLY A 71 19.78 3.01 12.02
CA GLY A 71 19.32 4.29 11.50
C GLY A 71 18.37 4.25 10.29
N GLU A 72 18.20 3.15 9.59
CA GLU A 72 17.31 3.04 8.43
C GLU A 72 16.20 2.04 8.72
N LEU A 73 14.96 2.55 8.81
CA LEU A 73 13.79 1.68 8.95
C LEU A 73 13.60 0.90 7.65
N PRO A 74 13.27 -0.40 7.71
CA PRO A 74 12.96 -1.16 6.52
C PRO A 74 11.83 -0.46 5.74
N PRO A 75 11.87 -0.49 4.41
CA PRO A 75 10.88 0.20 3.58
C PRO A 75 9.47 -0.37 3.73
N PHE A 76 9.35 -1.60 4.20
CA PHE A 76 8.11 -2.30 4.50
C PHE A 76 8.38 -3.45 5.50
N ALA A 77 7.31 -4.07 6.00
CA ALA A 77 7.38 -5.23 6.86
C ALA A 77 6.71 -6.43 6.18
N LEU A 78 7.22 -7.64 6.44
CA LEU A 78 6.62 -8.90 6.01
C LEU A 78 6.18 -9.66 7.25
N GLU A 79 4.87 -9.83 7.41
CA GLU A 79 4.27 -10.47 8.57
C GLU A 79 3.57 -11.76 8.16
N ARG A 80 3.85 -12.84 8.86
CA ARG A 80 3.09 -14.09 8.72
C ARG A 80 1.81 -13.99 9.53
N ARG A 81 0.67 -14.09 8.87
CA ARG A 81 -0.66 -14.05 9.49
C ARG A 81 -1.19 -15.44 9.83
N SER A 82 -0.87 -16.42 8.99
CA SER A 82 -1.20 -17.84 9.19
C SER A 82 -0.20 -18.72 8.45
N ASP A 83 -0.42 -20.02 8.42
CA ASP A 83 0.47 -20.98 7.74
C ASP A 83 0.63 -20.70 6.24
N GLU A 84 -0.42 -20.17 5.61
CA GLU A 84 -0.45 -19.90 4.18
C GLU A 84 -0.62 -18.41 3.83
N LEU A 85 -0.88 -17.55 4.83
CA LEU A 85 -1.14 -16.14 4.60
C LEU A 85 -0.03 -15.26 5.16
N TRP A 86 0.52 -14.44 4.30
CA TRP A 86 1.54 -13.44 4.59
C TRP A 86 1.03 -12.06 4.20
N SER A 87 1.43 -11.03 4.92
CA SER A 87 1.04 -9.67 4.63
C SER A 87 2.28 -8.78 4.54
N VAL A 88 2.45 -8.17 3.37
CA VAL A 88 3.44 -7.10 3.15
C VAL A 88 2.80 -5.81 3.61
N THR A 89 3.28 -5.22 4.69
CA THR A 89 2.68 -4.05 5.34
C THR A 89 3.64 -2.87 5.36
N SER A 90 3.16 -1.73 5.78
CA SER A 90 3.95 -0.49 5.89
C SER A 90 4.49 0.05 4.56
N LEU A 91 3.93 -0.38 3.43
CA LEU A 91 4.25 0.20 2.13
C LEU A 91 3.88 1.69 2.12
N ARG A 92 4.85 2.55 1.82
CA ARG A 92 4.67 4.01 1.78
C ARG A 92 4.17 4.51 0.44
N SER A 93 4.19 3.65 -0.57
CA SER A 93 3.73 3.90 -1.92
C SER A 93 2.99 2.67 -2.44
N THR A 94 2.37 2.81 -3.60
CA THR A 94 1.75 1.71 -4.34
C THR A 94 2.74 1.25 -5.42
N PRO A 95 3.60 0.26 -5.14
CA PRO A 95 4.55 -0.23 -6.14
C PRO A 95 3.78 -0.90 -7.29
N ASP A 96 4.31 -0.80 -8.50
CA ASP A 96 3.74 -1.46 -9.68
C ASP A 96 4.11 -2.95 -9.73
N ARG A 97 5.17 -3.34 -9.03
CA ARG A 97 5.70 -4.71 -9.04
C ARG A 97 6.16 -5.16 -7.67
N LEU A 98 6.05 -6.46 -7.47
CA LEU A 98 6.53 -7.16 -6.29
C LEU A 98 7.04 -8.54 -6.73
N THR A 99 8.16 -8.99 -6.15
CA THR A 99 8.68 -10.33 -6.36
C THR A 99 8.60 -11.12 -5.06
N VAL A 100 8.05 -12.33 -5.13
CA VAL A 100 8.00 -13.28 -4.02
C VAL A 100 8.99 -14.40 -4.28
N ARG A 101 9.78 -14.76 -3.27
CA ARG A 101 10.75 -15.86 -3.30
C ARG A 101 10.49 -16.79 -2.12
N ALA A 102 10.47 -18.07 -2.39
CA ALA A 102 10.56 -19.11 -1.37
C ALA A 102 12.02 -19.51 -1.18
N LEU A 103 12.47 -19.59 0.05
CA LEU A 103 13.83 -19.97 0.40
C LEU A 103 13.81 -21.29 1.19
N ASP A 104 14.80 -22.14 0.98
CA ASP A 104 15.02 -23.33 1.77
C ASP A 104 15.78 -23.02 3.09
N THR A 105 16.09 -24.04 3.87
CA THR A 105 16.82 -23.92 5.13
C THR A 105 18.27 -23.44 4.97
N THR A 106 18.79 -23.39 3.75
CA THR A 106 20.12 -22.89 3.41
C THR A 106 20.09 -21.49 2.81
N GLU A 107 18.91 -20.85 2.82
CA GLU A 107 18.64 -19.54 2.19
C GLU A 107 18.76 -19.56 0.66
N ALA A 108 18.74 -20.75 0.04
CA ALA A 108 18.68 -20.85 -1.41
C ALA A 108 17.26 -20.65 -1.93
N VAL A 109 17.12 -19.91 -3.03
CA VAL A 109 15.82 -19.70 -3.68
C VAL A 109 15.35 -20.98 -4.33
N VAL A 110 14.22 -21.52 -3.86
CA VAL A 110 13.59 -22.73 -4.41
C VAL A 110 12.44 -22.43 -5.37
N ALA A 111 11.84 -21.25 -5.24
CA ALA A 111 10.86 -20.74 -6.18
C ALA A 111 10.86 -19.20 -6.18
N GLU A 112 10.57 -18.60 -7.33
CA GLU A 112 10.49 -17.15 -7.49
C GLU A 112 9.37 -16.79 -8.45
N ARG A 113 8.59 -15.74 -8.13
CA ARG A 113 7.57 -15.20 -9.02
C ARG A 113 7.44 -13.69 -8.87
N GLY A 114 7.47 -12.98 -10.01
CA GLY A 114 7.13 -11.57 -10.09
C GLY A 114 5.63 -11.36 -10.32
N TYR A 115 5.09 -10.33 -9.70
CA TYR A 115 3.71 -9.90 -9.84
C TYR A 115 3.63 -8.44 -10.27
N GLU A 116 2.73 -8.13 -11.17
CA GLU A 116 2.29 -6.77 -11.44
C GLU A 116 1.09 -6.48 -10.55
N LEU A 117 1.10 -5.32 -9.87
CA LEU A 117 0.08 -4.95 -8.90
C LEU A 117 -0.86 -3.93 -9.50
N GLU A 118 -2.15 -4.22 -9.43
CA GLU A 118 -3.21 -3.31 -9.84
C GLU A 118 -3.90 -2.71 -8.61
N TRP A 119 -3.65 -1.43 -8.37
CA TRP A 119 -4.18 -0.73 -7.22
C TRP A 119 -5.51 -0.05 -7.56
N THR A 120 -6.52 -0.34 -6.75
CA THR A 120 -7.84 0.28 -6.86
C THR A 120 -8.08 1.19 -5.68
N ARG A 121 -8.50 2.43 -5.94
CA ARG A 121 -8.86 3.37 -4.88
C ARG A 121 -10.18 2.96 -4.24
N THR A 122 -10.18 2.81 -2.92
CA THR A 122 -11.37 2.42 -2.12
C THR A 122 -11.97 3.57 -1.33
N GLY A 123 -11.33 4.75 -1.38
CA GLY A 123 -11.84 5.96 -0.71
C GLY A 123 -11.05 7.20 -1.06
N GLY A 124 -11.44 8.35 -0.47
CA GLY A 124 -10.79 9.62 -0.76
C GLY A 124 -11.13 10.20 -2.12
N SER A 125 -10.22 11.00 -2.68
CA SER A 125 -10.36 11.61 -4.01
C SER A 125 -9.01 11.63 -4.73
N GLU A 126 -9.02 11.87 -6.05
CA GLU A 126 -7.77 12.02 -6.82
C GLU A 126 -6.89 13.16 -6.31
N GLN A 127 -7.50 14.25 -5.85
CA GLN A 127 -6.79 15.43 -5.38
C GLN A 127 -6.22 15.29 -3.96
N CYS A 128 -6.94 14.56 -3.10
CA CYS A 128 -6.58 14.42 -1.68
C CYS A 128 -5.91 13.06 -1.38
N GLY A 129 -5.82 12.18 -2.36
CA GLY A 129 -5.41 10.80 -2.15
C GLY A 129 -6.50 9.96 -1.49
N GLY A 130 -6.15 8.76 -1.06
CA GLY A 130 -7.10 7.85 -0.40
C GLY A 130 -6.50 6.46 -0.21
N PRO A 131 -7.18 5.60 0.56
CA PRO A 131 -6.79 4.21 0.66
C PRO A 131 -6.88 3.51 -0.69
N MET A 132 -5.95 2.62 -0.94
CA MET A 132 -5.91 1.80 -2.15
C MET A 132 -5.73 0.34 -1.76
N GLU A 133 -6.32 -0.54 -2.54
CA GLU A 133 -6.27 -1.99 -2.36
C GLU A 133 -5.82 -2.65 -3.65
N THR A 134 -5.17 -3.80 -3.51
CA THR A 134 -4.81 -4.71 -4.60
C THR A 134 -5.30 -6.11 -4.28
N PRO A 135 -5.65 -6.95 -5.27
CA PRO A 135 -5.97 -8.34 -5.02
C PRO A 135 -4.85 -9.09 -4.30
N ALA A 136 -5.22 -10.05 -3.47
CA ALA A 136 -4.25 -10.97 -2.87
C ALA A 136 -3.52 -11.76 -3.95
N LEU A 137 -2.25 -12.07 -3.69
CA LEU A 137 -1.39 -12.80 -4.61
C LEU A 137 -1.34 -14.28 -4.24
N ASP A 138 -1.47 -15.16 -5.23
CA ASP A 138 -1.31 -16.60 -5.05
C ASP A 138 0.10 -17.01 -5.49
N PHE A 139 0.88 -17.55 -4.55
CA PHE A 139 2.24 -18.03 -4.76
C PHE A 139 2.34 -19.51 -4.39
N ALA A 140 2.78 -20.34 -5.32
CA ALA A 140 3.05 -21.74 -5.07
C ALA A 140 4.56 -22.00 -5.19
N ALA A 141 5.16 -22.43 -4.08
CA ALA A 141 6.54 -22.89 -4.05
C ALA A 141 6.59 -24.37 -4.51
N SER A 142 6.23 -24.61 -5.77
CA SER A 142 6.43 -25.93 -6.38
C SER A 142 7.74 -25.92 -7.14
N ALA A 143 8.67 -26.80 -6.78
CA ALA A 143 9.79 -27.11 -7.66
C ALA A 143 9.20 -27.87 -8.87
N ASP A 144 9.29 -27.27 -10.06
CA ASP A 144 9.10 -27.98 -11.33
C ASP A 144 10.28 -28.92 -11.59
#